data_9d227a586454e8b40ade24caded6d2af
#
_entry.id   9d227a586454e8b40ade24caded6d2af
#
_cell.length_a   1.000
_cell.length_b   1.000
_cell.length_c   1.000
_cell.angle_alpha   90.00
_cell.angle_beta   90.00
_cell.angle_gamma   90.00
#
_symmetry.space_group_name_H-M   'P 1'
#
loop_
_entity.id
_entity.type
_entity.pdbx_description
1 polymer ?
#
loop_
_entity_poly.entity_id
_entity_poly.type
_entity_poly.pdbx_seq_one_letter_code
_entity_poly.pdbx_strand_id
1 'polypeptide(L)'
;MNRGHLRVIFATSTIAAGVNFPARTIVLFNSDLFNGSDFDPLTATEFRQMTGRAGRRGQDNIGFMLTVAGKFMDLNHIRRLLFQKPEDILSRLKNDFAMVLNLLLSQTPEDVRKIFERSLAAYQQNIRHQDADFSAAQSLWKDFSRHLKFLQQEGFVDEAGTLTDDGRWASKLRLDYPLLVAQCLRENAFPGDNEKLMAAVVAFFAYDRDDDVKLTGNDLPPKLALLRTPFWSRLDA
;
A
#
# COMPACT_ATOMS: atom_id res chain seq x y z
N MET A 1 -24.77 -8.82 15.46
CA MET A 1 -25.33 -9.74 14.47
C MET A 1 -25.45 -11.15 15.00
N ASN A 2 -24.41 -11.81 15.43
CA ASN A 2 -24.47 -13.22 15.87
C ASN A 2 -25.50 -13.50 17.00
N ARG A 3 -25.82 -12.53 17.83
CA ARG A 3 -26.86 -12.61 18.88
C ARG A 3 -28.25 -12.16 18.39
N GLY A 4 -28.45 -11.85 17.10
CA GLY A 4 -29.74 -11.45 16.53
C GLY A 4 -30.23 -10.04 16.87
N HIS A 5 -29.43 -9.23 17.59
CA HIS A 5 -29.84 -7.86 18.00
C HIS A 5 -29.90 -6.87 16.82
N LEU A 6 -29.10 -7.10 15.74
CA LEU A 6 -29.12 -6.28 14.54
C LEU A 6 -29.77 -7.05 13.40
N ARG A 7 -30.83 -6.50 12.84
CA ARG A 7 -31.56 -7.07 11.70
C ARG A 7 -31.03 -6.59 10.36
N VAL A 8 -30.51 -5.35 10.31
CA VAL A 8 -30.00 -4.70 9.10
C VAL A 8 -28.73 -3.93 9.47
N ILE A 9 -27.75 -3.95 8.57
CA ILE A 9 -26.55 -3.11 8.64
C ILE A 9 -26.38 -2.45 7.28
N PHE A 10 -26.22 -1.14 7.27
CA PHE A 10 -25.70 -0.39 6.12
C PHE A 10 -24.18 -0.27 6.25
N ALA A 11 -23.47 -0.63 5.22
CA ALA A 11 -22.02 -0.72 5.27
C ALA A 11 -21.38 -0.36 3.93
N THR A 12 -20.15 0.10 4.00
CA THR A 12 -19.26 0.25 2.84
C THR A 12 -18.54 -1.06 2.55
N SER A 13 -17.78 -1.10 1.45
CA SER A 13 -16.95 -2.24 1.04
C SER A 13 -15.96 -2.70 2.12
N THR A 14 -15.50 -1.81 3.00
CA THR A 14 -14.56 -2.10 4.09
C THR A 14 -15.05 -3.23 4.99
N ILE A 15 -16.36 -3.29 5.30
CA ILE A 15 -16.94 -4.37 6.11
C ILE A 15 -16.95 -5.70 5.35
N ALA A 16 -17.09 -5.66 4.02
CA ALA A 16 -17.07 -6.87 3.21
C ALA A 16 -15.71 -7.57 3.24
N ALA A 17 -14.61 -6.81 3.25
CA ALA A 17 -13.26 -7.35 3.22
C ALA A 17 -12.69 -7.69 4.62
N GLY A 18 -12.90 -6.80 5.60
CA GLY A 18 -12.16 -6.85 6.88
C GLY A 18 -12.86 -7.55 8.03
N VAL A 19 -14.17 -7.76 7.97
CA VAL A 19 -14.94 -8.24 9.13
C VAL A 19 -15.83 -9.43 8.76
N ASN A 20 -15.89 -10.43 9.62
CA ASN A 20 -16.74 -11.59 9.42
C ASN A 20 -18.19 -11.31 9.90
N PHE A 21 -18.98 -10.66 9.04
CA PHE A 21 -20.41 -10.42 9.26
C PHE A 21 -21.26 -11.19 8.24
N PRO A 22 -21.53 -12.48 8.45
CA PRO A 22 -22.41 -13.21 7.57
C PRO A 22 -23.85 -12.74 7.76
N ALA A 23 -24.56 -12.52 6.66
CA ALA A 23 -25.97 -12.18 6.62
C ALA A 23 -26.72 -13.16 5.73
N ARG A 24 -28.01 -13.40 5.99
CA ARG A 24 -28.82 -14.25 5.11
C ARG A 24 -28.94 -13.63 3.71
N THR A 25 -29.08 -12.30 3.66
CA THR A 25 -29.30 -11.56 2.44
C THR A 25 -28.31 -10.38 2.36
N ILE A 26 -27.67 -10.21 1.23
CA ILE A 26 -26.87 -9.03 0.86
C ILE A 26 -27.67 -8.22 -0.16
N VAL A 27 -27.70 -6.90 0.02
CA VAL A 27 -28.38 -5.98 -0.92
C VAL A 27 -27.33 -5.01 -1.45
N LEU A 28 -27.18 -4.95 -2.76
CA LEU A 28 -26.31 -4.00 -3.46
C LEU A 28 -27.13 -2.85 -4.01
N PHE A 29 -26.72 -1.63 -3.71
CA PHE A 29 -27.33 -0.39 -4.19
C PHE A 29 -26.56 0.24 -5.34
N ASN A 30 -25.24 -0.08 -5.46
CA ASN A 30 -24.34 0.45 -6.46
C ASN A 30 -23.58 -0.69 -7.16
N SER A 31 -23.23 -0.47 -8.41
CA SER A 31 -22.33 -1.34 -9.20
C SER A 31 -20.90 -0.82 -9.30
N ASP A 32 -20.59 0.22 -8.55
CA ASP A 32 -19.29 0.89 -8.48
C ASP A 32 -18.87 1.12 -7.04
N LEU A 33 -17.57 1.39 -6.85
CA LEU A 33 -16.97 1.76 -5.57
C LEU A 33 -16.15 3.04 -5.71
N PHE A 34 -16.23 3.88 -4.69
CA PHE A 34 -15.36 5.06 -4.61
C PHE A 34 -13.94 4.64 -4.20
N ASN A 35 -12.93 4.95 -5.02
CA ASN A 35 -11.52 4.60 -4.81
C ASN A 35 -10.73 5.66 -4.04
N GLY A 36 -11.37 6.76 -3.64
CA GLY A 36 -10.76 7.92 -2.98
C GLY A 36 -10.77 9.17 -3.84
N SER A 37 -10.78 9.03 -5.17
CA SER A 37 -10.85 10.13 -6.16
C SER A 37 -12.04 10.01 -7.09
N ASP A 38 -12.36 8.80 -7.56
CA ASP A 38 -13.41 8.55 -8.56
C ASP A 38 -14.20 7.28 -8.21
N PHE A 39 -15.25 6.99 -8.99
CA PHE A 39 -16.05 5.79 -8.88
C PHE A 39 -15.64 4.77 -9.95
N ASP A 40 -15.07 3.66 -9.51
CA ASP A 40 -14.70 2.54 -10.36
C ASP A 40 -15.75 1.44 -10.36
N PRO A 41 -16.04 0.80 -11.51
CA PRO A 41 -16.90 -0.37 -11.56
C PRO A 41 -16.37 -1.49 -10.66
N LEU A 42 -17.28 -2.18 -9.95
CA LEU A 42 -16.93 -3.35 -9.14
C LEU A 42 -16.14 -4.37 -9.94
N THR A 43 -15.05 -4.85 -9.39
CA THR A 43 -14.30 -5.99 -9.91
C THR A 43 -14.99 -7.32 -9.54
N ALA A 44 -14.66 -8.41 -10.23
CA ALA A 44 -15.21 -9.72 -9.91
C ALA A 44 -14.76 -10.19 -8.50
N THR A 45 -13.56 -9.84 -8.09
CA THR A 45 -13.04 -10.14 -6.75
C THR A 45 -13.83 -9.42 -5.67
N GLU A 46 -14.04 -8.11 -5.80
CA GLU A 46 -14.83 -7.31 -4.85
C GLU A 46 -16.27 -7.79 -4.78
N PHE A 47 -16.90 -8.01 -5.94
CA PHE A 47 -18.26 -8.55 -6.02
C PHE A 47 -18.37 -9.88 -5.27
N ARG A 48 -17.42 -10.81 -5.44
CA ARG A 48 -17.42 -12.09 -4.74
C ARG A 48 -17.11 -11.96 -3.26
N GLN A 49 -16.24 -11.03 -2.85
CA GLN A 49 -15.99 -10.74 -1.43
C GLN A 49 -17.25 -10.24 -0.74
N MET A 50 -17.99 -9.34 -1.37
CA MET A 50 -19.23 -8.79 -0.84
C MET A 50 -20.34 -9.86 -0.81
N THR A 51 -20.60 -10.52 -1.94
CA THR A 51 -21.68 -11.52 -2.06
C THR A 51 -21.38 -12.81 -1.32
N GLY A 52 -20.11 -13.16 -1.13
CA GLY A 52 -19.67 -14.31 -0.33
C GLY A 52 -20.00 -14.20 1.17
N ARG A 53 -20.56 -13.07 1.62
CA ARG A 53 -21.14 -12.90 2.96
C ARG A 53 -22.60 -13.32 3.04
N ALA A 54 -23.24 -13.63 1.91
CA ALA A 54 -24.60 -14.11 1.87
C ALA A 54 -24.69 -15.58 2.31
N GLY A 55 -25.61 -15.86 3.23
CA GLY A 55 -25.78 -17.19 3.83
C GLY A 55 -24.91 -17.38 5.09
N ARG A 56 -25.56 -17.77 6.17
CA ARG A 56 -24.90 -18.06 7.45
C ARG A 56 -24.59 -19.56 7.54
N ARG A 57 -23.33 -19.92 7.58
CA ARG A 57 -22.91 -21.33 7.67
C ARG A 57 -23.56 -22.01 8.88
N GLY A 58 -24.20 -23.16 8.66
CA GLY A 58 -24.87 -23.94 9.68
C GLY A 58 -26.24 -23.40 10.14
N GLN A 59 -26.72 -22.28 9.56
CA GLN A 59 -28.02 -21.69 9.86
C GLN A 59 -28.90 -21.51 8.63
N ASP A 60 -28.32 -21.16 7.47
CA ASP A 60 -29.05 -20.92 6.24
C ASP A 60 -28.63 -21.95 5.19
N ASN A 61 -29.61 -22.54 4.51
CA ASN A 61 -29.34 -23.43 3.38
C ASN A 61 -29.06 -22.66 2.08
N ILE A 62 -29.55 -21.42 1.99
CA ILE A 62 -29.42 -20.53 0.82
C ILE A 62 -29.15 -19.12 1.28
N GLY A 63 -28.13 -18.49 0.70
CA GLY A 63 -27.87 -17.05 0.81
C GLY A 63 -28.50 -16.33 -0.39
N PHE A 64 -28.97 -15.11 -0.16
CA PHE A 64 -29.56 -14.28 -1.19
C PHE A 64 -28.70 -13.06 -1.48
N MET A 65 -28.53 -12.73 -2.75
CA MET A 65 -27.98 -11.46 -3.21
C MET A 65 -29.05 -10.74 -4.02
N LEU A 66 -29.36 -9.53 -3.63
CA LEU A 66 -30.34 -8.66 -4.30
C LEU A 66 -29.63 -7.41 -4.81
N THR A 67 -30.06 -6.92 -5.95
CA THR A 67 -29.66 -5.62 -6.50
C THR A 67 -30.88 -4.72 -6.56
N VAL A 68 -30.69 -3.44 -6.19
CA VAL A 68 -31.74 -2.43 -6.28
C VAL A 68 -31.48 -1.61 -7.54
N ALA A 69 -32.45 -1.66 -8.49
CA ALA A 69 -32.36 -0.85 -9.69
C ALA A 69 -32.39 0.64 -9.33
N GLY A 70 -31.46 1.42 -9.88
CA GLY A 70 -31.32 2.84 -9.58
C GLY A 70 -30.25 3.49 -10.44
N LYS A 71 -30.06 4.80 -10.23
CA LYS A 71 -29.11 5.64 -11.00
C LYS A 71 -27.68 5.10 -10.99
N PHE A 72 -27.26 4.46 -9.88
CA PHE A 72 -25.90 4.01 -9.63
C PHE A 72 -25.75 2.49 -9.80
N MET A 73 -26.73 1.83 -10.45
CA MET A 73 -26.75 0.37 -10.64
C MET A 73 -26.74 0.01 -12.11
N ASP A 74 -25.64 -0.54 -12.60
CA ASP A 74 -25.56 -1.21 -13.91
C ASP A 74 -25.84 -2.69 -13.74
N LEU A 75 -27.08 -3.10 -14.02
CA LEU A 75 -27.51 -4.51 -13.95
C LEU A 75 -26.76 -5.40 -14.96
N ASN A 76 -26.35 -4.88 -16.11
CA ASN A 76 -25.59 -5.65 -17.09
C ASN A 76 -24.17 -5.93 -16.57
N HIS A 77 -23.56 -4.98 -15.88
CA HIS A 77 -22.29 -5.18 -15.22
C HIS A 77 -22.40 -6.25 -14.13
N ILE A 78 -23.37 -6.15 -13.22
CA ILE A 78 -23.60 -7.15 -12.17
C ILE A 78 -23.85 -8.53 -12.78
N ARG A 79 -24.64 -8.62 -13.86
CA ARG A 79 -24.86 -9.89 -14.56
C ARG A 79 -23.57 -10.51 -15.08
N ARG A 80 -22.65 -9.70 -15.61
CA ARG A 80 -21.33 -10.19 -16.05
C ARG A 80 -20.51 -10.72 -14.88
N LEU A 81 -20.47 -9.99 -13.75
CA LEU A 81 -19.73 -10.37 -12.55
C LEU A 81 -20.18 -11.70 -11.94
N LEU A 82 -21.46 -12.08 -12.07
CA LEU A 82 -21.96 -13.37 -11.60
C LEU A 82 -21.21 -14.57 -12.21
N PHE A 83 -20.80 -14.46 -13.47
CA PHE A 83 -20.15 -15.54 -14.23
C PHE A 83 -18.65 -15.31 -14.41
N GLN A 84 -18.14 -14.12 -14.10
CA GLN A 84 -16.73 -13.79 -14.21
C GLN A 84 -15.94 -14.47 -13.09
N LYS A 85 -14.75 -14.98 -13.42
CA LYS A 85 -13.81 -15.48 -12.41
C LYS A 85 -13.19 -14.29 -11.67
N PRO A 86 -12.88 -14.44 -10.37
CA PRO A 86 -12.06 -13.46 -9.67
C PRO A 86 -10.74 -13.22 -10.40
N GLU A 87 -10.20 -12.02 -10.24
CA GLU A 87 -8.89 -11.69 -10.76
C GLU A 87 -7.82 -12.55 -10.07
N ASP A 88 -6.78 -12.90 -10.83
CA ASP A 88 -5.63 -13.59 -10.28
C ASP A 88 -4.92 -12.69 -9.25
N ILE A 89 -4.49 -13.28 -8.15
CA ILE A 89 -3.64 -12.60 -7.18
C ILE A 89 -2.29 -12.37 -7.85
N LEU A 90 -1.93 -11.09 -8.03
CA LEU A 90 -0.64 -10.70 -8.59
C LEU A 90 0.27 -10.16 -7.49
N SER A 91 1.53 -10.58 -7.52
CA SER A 91 2.52 -9.99 -6.64
C SER A 91 2.73 -8.52 -6.99
N ARG A 92 2.60 -7.66 -5.97
CA ARG A 92 2.95 -6.23 -6.04
C ARG A 92 4.22 -5.94 -5.25
N LEU A 93 5.06 -6.95 -5.05
CA LEU A 93 6.30 -6.79 -4.34
C LEU A 93 7.20 -5.79 -5.08
N LYS A 94 7.50 -4.69 -4.43
CA LYS A 94 8.44 -3.66 -4.89
C LYS A 94 9.44 -3.40 -3.78
N ASN A 95 10.69 -3.17 -4.16
CA ASN A 95 11.69 -2.73 -3.20
C ASN A 95 11.64 -1.20 -3.09
N ASP A 96 11.51 -0.75 -1.87
CA ASP A 96 11.76 0.62 -1.45
C ASP A 96 12.77 0.62 -0.28
N PHE A 97 13.21 1.77 0.14
CA PHE A 97 14.17 1.90 1.24
C PHE A 97 13.61 1.34 2.56
N ALA A 98 12.31 1.53 2.82
CA ALA A 98 11.67 1.02 4.03
C ALA A 98 11.71 -0.51 4.06
N MET A 99 11.40 -1.16 2.93
CA MET A 99 11.46 -2.62 2.80
C MET A 99 12.90 -3.14 2.98
N VAL A 100 13.89 -2.50 2.35
CA VAL A 100 15.30 -2.91 2.47
C VAL A 100 15.76 -2.82 3.92
N LEU A 101 15.52 -1.69 4.60
CA LEU A 101 15.84 -1.52 6.02
C LEU A 101 15.15 -2.57 6.90
N ASN A 102 13.86 -2.85 6.65
CA ASN A 102 13.12 -3.85 7.43
C ASN A 102 13.63 -5.27 7.20
N LEU A 103 13.99 -5.65 5.97
CA LEU A 103 14.58 -6.96 5.69
C LEU A 103 15.92 -7.13 6.41
N LEU A 104 16.77 -6.12 6.39
CA LEU A 104 18.10 -6.14 7.04
C LEU A 104 18.04 -6.12 8.57
N LEU A 105 16.87 -5.90 9.20
CA LEU A 105 16.73 -6.08 10.65
C LEU A 105 16.98 -7.52 11.12
N SER A 106 16.67 -8.49 10.27
CA SER A 106 16.71 -9.91 10.65
C SER A 106 17.35 -10.84 9.61
N GLN A 107 17.67 -10.34 8.43
CA GLN A 107 18.20 -11.10 7.31
C GLN A 107 19.53 -10.53 6.84
N THR A 108 20.42 -11.42 6.35
CA THR A 108 21.59 -11.00 5.59
C THR A 108 21.19 -10.69 4.14
N PRO A 109 22.00 -9.91 3.38
CA PRO A 109 21.74 -9.70 1.95
C PRO A 109 21.58 -11.00 1.15
N GLU A 110 22.37 -12.04 1.47
CA GLU A 110 22.30 -13.35 0.84
C GLU A 110 20.98 -14.07 1.14
N ASP A 111 20.45 -13.93 2.35
CA ASP A 111 19.16 -14.52 2.71
C ASP A 111 18.01 -13.80 2.04
N VAL A 112 18.10 -12.46 1.90
CA VAL A 112 17.13 -11.67 1.13
C VAL A 112 17.07 -12.15 -0.33
N ARG A 113 18.23 -12.46 -0.95
CA ARG A 113 18.25 -13.04 -2.29
C ARG A 113 17.47 -14.35 -2.39
N LYS A 114 17.66 -15.26 -1.43
CA LYS A 114 16.90 -16.51 -1.35
C LYS A 114 15.40 -16.28 -1.14
N ILE A 115 15.04 -15.25 -0.36
CA ILE A 115 13.63 -14.87 -0.18
C ILE A 115 13.01 -14.43 -1.50
N PHE A 116 13.72 -13.61 -2.31
CA PHE A 116 13.21 -13.20 -3.62
C PHE A 116 13.05 -14.37 -4.59
N GLU A 117 13.98 -15.33 -4.58
CA GLU A 117 13.90 -16.54 -5.41
C GLU A 117 12.67 -17.41 -5.06
N ARG A 118 12.20 -17.36 -3.81
CA ARG A 118 11.02 -18.10 -3.32
C ARG A 118 9.75 -17.24 -3.26
N SER A 119 9.80 -16.01 -3.75
CA SER A 119 8.66 -15.08 -3.70
C SER A 119 7.55 -15.48 -4.68
N LEU A 120 6.32 -15.02 -4.39
CA LEU A 120 5.20 -15.16 -5.32
C LEU A 120 5.50 -14.51 -6.67
N ALA A 121 6.25 -13.39 -6.70
CA ALA A 121 6.66 -12.74 -7.94
C ALA A 121 7.50 -13.67 -8.83
N ALA A 122 8.49 -14.34 -8.25
CA ALA A 122 9.33 -15.32 -8.96
C ALA A 122 8.51 -16.51 -9.46
N TYR A 123 7.63 -17.05 -8.61
CA TYR A 123 6.75 -18.16 -8.98
C TYR A 123 5.83 -17.80 -10.14
N GLN A 124 5.17 -16.63 -10.10
CA GLN A 124 4.24 -16.20 -11.14
C GLN A 124 4.93 -15.93 -12.48
N GLN A 125 6.15 -15.42 -12.46
CA GLN A 125 6.91 -15.23 -13.68
C GLN A 125 7.31 -16.56 -14.31
N ASN A 126 7.75 -17.52 -13.52
CA ASN A 126 8.12 -18.86 -14.02
C ASN A 126 6.95 -19.57 -14.69
N ILE A 127 5.69 -19.29 -14.26
CA ILE A 127 4.50 -19.86 -14.91
C ILE A 127 4.16 -19.11 -16.21
N ARG A 128 4.32 -17.78 -16.25
CA ARG A 128 3.86 -16.95 -17.38
C ARG A 128 4.87 -16.85 -18.51
N HIS A 129 6.14 -16.93 -18.23
CA HIS A 129 7.23 -16.70 -19.19
C HIS A 129 8.36 -17.71 -18.96
N GLN A 130 8.27 -18.89 -19.60
CA GLN A 130 9.36 -19.87 -19.59
C GLN A 130 10.61 -19.38 -20.34
N ASP A 131 10.48 -18.34 -21.19
CA ASP A 131 11.53 -17.84 -22.08
C ASP A 131 12.01 -16.41 -21.76
N ALA A 132 11.73 -15.86 -20.59
CA ALA A 132 12.18 -14.50 -20.28
C ALA A 132 13.65 -14.49 -19.82
N ASP A 133 14.48 -13.74 -20.51
CA ASP A 133 15.92 -13.56 -20.22
C ASP A 133 16.21 -12.99 -18.83
N PHE A 134 15.21 -12.47 -18.11
CA PHE A 134 15.36 -11.88 -16.78
C PHE A 134 14.26 -12.37 -15.83
N SER A 135 14.65 -13.09 -14.77
CA SER A 135 13.68 -13.53 -13.76
C SER A 135 13.25 -12.38 -12.84
N ALA A 136 11.97 -12.40 -12.35
CA ALA A 136 11.48 -11.40 -11.39
C ALA A 136 12.35 -11.35 -10.13
N ALA A 137 12.89 -12.50 -9.71
CA ALA A 137 13.85 -12.57 -8.60
C ALA A 137 15.12 -11.78 -8.88
N GLN A 138 15.65 -11.84 -10.11
CA GLN A 138 16.84 -11.07 -10.50
C GLN A 138 16.54 -9.55 -10.55
N SER A 139 15.37 -9.17 -11.04
CA SER A 139 14.96 -7.75 -11.03
C SER A 139 14.83 -7.23 -9.61
N LEU A 140 14.14 -7.96 -8.73
CA LEU A 140 14.01 -7.63 -7.30
C LEU A 140 15.39 -7.54 -6.62
N TRP A 141 16.29 -8.49 -6.92
CA TRP A 141 17.65 -8.48 -6.38
C TRP A 141 18.45 -7.27 -6.87
N LYS A 142 18.35 -6.94 -8.15
CA LYS A 142 19.02 -5.75 -8.73
C LYS A 142 18.55 -4.45 -8.06
N ASP A 143 17.23 -4.31 -7.88
CA ASP A 143 16.66 -3.16 -7.20
C ASP A 143 17.07 -3.11 -5.73
N PHE A 144 17.03 -4.23 -5.01
CA PHE A 144 17.51 -4.33 -3.64
C PHE A 144 18.97 -3.94 -3.53
N SER A 145 19.83 -4.47 -4.41
CA SER A 145 21.27 -4.18 -4.39
C SER A 145 21.58 -2.71 -4.64
N ARG A 146 20.77 -2.05 -5.51
CA ARG A 146 20.90 -0.61 -5.75
C ARG A 146 20.54 0.20 -4.50
N HIS A 147 19.43 -0.13 -3.83
CA HIS A 147 19.04 0.52 -2.58
C HIS A 147 20.05 0.23 -1.46
N LEU A 148 20.53 -1.01 -1.35
CA LEU A 148 21.54 -1.39 -0.36
C LEU A 148 22.82 -0.57 -0.53
N LYS A 149 23.32 -0.45 -1.77
CA LYS A 149 24.51 0.35 -2.06
C LYS A 149 24.33 1.81 -1.65
N PHE A 150 23.18 2.40 -1.94
CA PHE A 150 22.86 3.76 -1.50
C PHE A 150 22.87 3.87 0.04
N LEU A 151 22.20 2.93 0.73
CA LEU A 151 22.17 2.90 2.20
C LEU A 151 23.54 2.75 2.82
N GLN A 152 24.45 2.00 2.17
CA GLN A 152 25.86 1.90 2.60
C GLN A 152 26.60 3.22 2.39
N GLN A 153 26.43 3.89 1.26
CA GLN A 153 27.03 5.19 0.98
C GLN A 153 26.58 6.28 1.98
N GLU A 154 25.29 6.24 2.37
CA GLU A 154 24.72 7.20 3.32
C GLU A 154 24.92 6.79 4.79
N GLY A 155 25.59 5.65 5.07
CA GLY A 155 25.93 5.21 6.42
C GLY A 155 24.78 4.64 7.25
N PHE A 156 23.67 4.24 6.62
CA PHE A 156 22.58 3.51 7.27
C PHE A 156 22.84 2.00 7.37
N VAL A 157 23.71 1.49 6.51
CA VAL A 157 24.16 0.09 6.46
C VAL A 157 25.68 0.09 6.39
N ASP A 158 26.33 -0.83 7.07
CA ASP A 158 27.79 -1.02 7.01
C ASP A 158 28.20 -1.82 5.76
N GLU A 159 29.52 -1.95 5.54
CA GLU A 159 30.05 -2.72 4.40
C GLU A 159 29.67 -4.20 4.43
N ALA A 160 29.39 -4.77 5.60
CA ALA A 160 28.96 -6.15 5.78
C ALA A 160 27.46 -6.37 5.49
N GLY A 161 26.71 -5.27 5.21
CA GLY A 161 25.27 -5.35 4.97
C GLY A 161 24.44 -5.36 6.25
N THR A 162 25.00 -4.95 7.40
CA THR A 162 24.31 -4.85 8.68
C THR A 162 23.86 -3.42 8.94
N LEU A 163 22.69 -3.26 9.55
CA LEU A 163 22.19 -1.92 9.91
C LEU A 163 23.06 -1.27 10.96
N THR A 164 23.47 -0.03 10.72
CA THR A 164 24.04 0.86 11.75
C THR A 164 22.96 1.29 12.75
N ASP A 165 23.33 2.02 13.79
CA ASP A 165 22.35 2.59 14.75
C ASP A 165 21.36 3.50 14.03
N ASP A 166 21.85 4.33 13.09
CA ASP A 166 21.00 5.18 12.25
C ASP A 166 20.06 4.34 11.36
N GLY A 167 20.55 3.26 10.77
CA GLY A 167 19.72 2.33 9.99
C GLY A 167 18.66 1.64 10.82
N ARG A 168 19.00 1.21 12.04
CA ARG A 168 18.05 0.60 12.99
C ARG A 168 16.97 1.60 13.41
N TRP A 169 17.35 2.84 13.60
CA TRP A 169 16.40 3.88 13.94
C TRP A 169 15.50 4.22 12.76
N ALA A 170 16.08 4.43 11.57
CA ALA A 170 15.34 4.71 10.34
C ALA A 170 14.32 3.61 10.00
N SER A 171 14.67 2.33 10.23
CA SER A 171 13.77 1.19 10.00
C SER A 171 12.49 1.22 10.85
N LYS A 172 12.48 1.96 11.97
CA LYS A 172 11.32 2.11 12.85
C LYS A 172 10.34 3.19 12.38
N LEU A 173 10.77 4.05 11.46
CA LEU A 173 9.92 5.09 10.89
C LEU A 173 8.87 4.43 9.98
N ARG A 174 7.59 4.64 10.30
CA ARG A 174 6.45 4.15 9.52
C ARG A 174 5.86 5.28 8.68
N LEU A 175 6.67 5.83 7.79
CA LEU A 175 6.36 6.95 6.92
C LEU A 175 6.70 6.56 5.48
N ASP A 176 6.11 7.23 4.51
CA ASP A 176 6.38 6.97 3.09
C ASP A 176 7.81 7.30 2.68
N TYR A 177 8.42 8.29 3.34
CA TYR A 177 9.78 8.74 3.07
C TYR A 177 10.70 8.62 4.31
N PRO A 178 10.94 7.39 4.84
CA PRO A 178 11.64 7.22 6.11
C PRO A 178 13.09 7.74 6.08
N LEU A 179 13.81 7.56 4.97
CA LEU A 179 15.19 8.03 4.84
C LEU A 179 15.27 9.55 4.78
N LEU A 180 14.32 10.19 4.12
CA LEU A 180 14.27 11.62 4.02
C LEU A 180 14.10 12.26 5.41
N VAL A 181 13.16 11.71 6.19
CA VAL A 181 12.93 12.12 7.58
C VAL A 181 14.17 11.83 8.45
N ALA A 182 14.80 10.67 8.27
CA ALA A 182 16.00 10.28 8.98
C ALA A 182 17.15 11.27 8.70
N GLN A 183 17.35 11.62 7.44
CA GLN A 183 18.40 12.56 7.05
C GLN A 183 18.12 13.98 7.58
N CYS A 184 16.87 14.43 7.55
CA CYS A 184 16.50 15.72 8.13
C CYS A 184 16.78 15.80 9.62
N LEU A 185 16.57 14.70 10.35
CA LEU A 185 16.89 14.63 11.77
C LEU A 185 18.41 14.62 12.02
N ARG A 186 19.18 13.90 11.21
CA ARG A 186 20.67 13.90 11.28
C ARG A 186 21.25 15.30 11.05
N GLU A 187 20.65 16.05 10.13
CA GLU A 187 21.12 17.40 9.78
C GLU A 187 20.48 18.50 10.63
N ASN A 188 19.67 18.15 11.66
CA ASN A 188 18.91 19.11 12.46
C ASN A 188 18.09 20.09 11.59
N ALA A 189 17.55 19.59 10.46
CA ALA A 189 16.77 20.39 9.52
C ALA A 189 15.35 20.68 10.01
N PHE A 190 14.89 20.01 11.05
CA PHE A 190 13.58 20.24 11.65
C PHE A 190 13.58 21.48 12.53
N PRO A 191 12.52 22.32 12.48
CA PRO A 191 12.41 23.55 13.25
C PRO A 191 12.14 23.24 14.74
N GLY A 192 13.20 22.99 15.53
CA GLY A 192 13.10 22.63 16.94
C GLY A 192 12.45 23.70 17.84
N ASP A 193 12.51 24.97 17.42
CA ASP A 193 12.04 26.10 18.23
C ASP A 193 10.59 26.52 17.95
N ASN A 194 9.90 25.84 17.01
CA ASN A 194 8.55 26.22 16.61
C ASN A 194 7.64 25.00 16.40
N GLU A 195 6.86 24.67 17.41
CA GLU A 195 5.95 23.52 17.42
C GLU A 195 4.94 23.54 16.25
N LYS A 196 4.44 24.73 15.87
CA LYS A 196 3.49 24.85 14.76
C LYS A 196 4.14 24.57 13.42
N LEU A 197 5.38 25.03 13.24
CA LEU A 197 6.14 24.77 12.04
C LEU A 197 6.57 23.29 11.97
N MET A 198 6.95 22.70 13.12
CA MET A 198 7.23 21.27 13.23
C MET A 198 6.00 20.45 12.83
N ALA A 199 4.83 20.77 13.37
CA ALA A 199 3.57 20.08 13.00
C ALA A 199 3.26 20.18 11.50
N ALA A 200 3.48 21.34 10.88
CA ALA A 200 3.30 21.54 9.45
C ALA A 200 4.26 20.69 8.60
N VAL A 201 5.53 20.59 9.02
CA VAL A 201 6.54 19.75 8.34
C VAL A 201 6.18 18.27 8.47
N VAL A 202 5.79 17.82 9.67
CA VAL A 202 5.37 16.43 9.90
C VAL A 202 4.12 16.10 9.08
N ALA A 203 3.14 17.02 9.02
CA ALA A 203 1.94 16.85 8.20
C ALA A 203 2.27 16.70 6.70
N PHE A 204 3.30 17.38 6.20
CA PHE A 204 3.76 17.24 4.83
C PHE A 204 4.24 15.81 4.53
N PHE A 205 4.97 15.17 5.44
CA PHE A 205 5.42 13.78 5.28
C PHE A 205 4.33 12.73 5.47
N ALA A 206 3.21 13.10 6.11
CA ALA A 206 2.06 12.23 6.32
C ALA A 206 0.96 12.41 5.26
N TYR A 207 1.15 13.32 4.30
CA TYR A 207 0.16 13.64 3.29
C TYR A 207 0.24 12.66 2.11
N ASP A 208 -0.79 11.82 1.96
CA ASP A 208 -0.86 10.68 1.03
C ASP A 208 -1.61 11.00 -0.29
N ARG A 209 -1.75 12.27 -0.68
CA ARG A 209 -2.45 12.64 -1.91
C ARG A 209 -1.52 13.34 -2.89
N ASP A 210 -0.99 12.57 -3.84
CA ASP A 210 -0.14 13.08 -4.91
C ASP A 210 -0.87 13.95 -5.95
N ASP A 211 -2.21 13.86 -6.05
CA ASP A 211 -2.94 14.37 -7.21
C ASP A 211 -3.58 15.77 -7.04
N ASP A 212 -3.75 16.27 -5.80
CA ASP A 212 -4.62 17.43 -5.56
C ASP A 212 -3.90 18.75 -5.27
N VAL A 213 -2.59 18.77 -5.05
CA VAL A 213 -1.87 20.01 -4.67
C VAL A 213 -0.71 20.29 -5.61
N LYS A 214 -0.95 21.07 -6.65
CA LYS A 214 0.12 21.76 -7.36
C LYS A 214 0.66 22.88 -6.47
N LEU A 215 1.64 22.58 -5.65
CA LEU A 215 2.39 23.61 -4.92
C LEU A 215 3.13 24.49 -5.95
N THR A 216 2.62 25.68 -6.19
CA THR A 216 3.40 26.72 -6.86
C THR A 216 4.42 27.26 -5.86
N GLY A 217 5.66 27.50 -6.32
CA GLY A 217 6.76 27.92 -5.44
C GLY A 217 6.52 29.19 -4.61
N ASN A 218 5.39 29.90 -4.83
CA ASN A 218 4.97 31.10 -4.12
C ASN A 218 4.03 30.81 -2.93
N ASP A 219 3.55 29.59 -2.78
CA ASP A 219 2.56 29.22 -1.75
C ASP A 219 3.21 28.74 -0.44
N LEU A 220 4.54 28.58 -0.43
CA LEU A 220 5.27 28.19 0.77
C LEU A 220 5.55 29.41 1.65
N PRO A 221 5.23 29.34 2.96
CA PRO A 221 5.66 30.35 3.90
C PRO A 221 7.19 30.57 3.80
N PRO A 222 7.70 31.81 3.92
CA PRO A 222 9.12 32.13 3.75
C PRO A 222 10.07 31.26 4.58
N LYS A 223 9.63 30.82 5.78
CA LYS A 223 10.41 29.92 6.65
C LYS A 223 10.48 28.48 6.14
N LEU A 224 9.46 28.00 5.42
CA LEU A 224 9.48 26.70 4.75
C LEU A 224 10.25 26.75 3.42
N ALA A 225 10.26 27.90 2.76
CA ALA A 225 11.06 28.12 1.55
C ALA A 225 12.58 28.03 1.84
N LEU A 226 13.03 28.38 3.05
CA LEU A 226 14.42 28.22 3.50
C LEU A 226 14.84 26.74 3.67
N LEU A 227 13.91 25.85 3.95
CA LEU A 227 14.16 24.39 4.01
C LEU A 227 14.29 23.76 2.61
N ARG A 228 13.93 24.49 1.57
CA ARG A 228 13.98 24.01 0.18
C ARG A 228 15.40 23.80 -0.33
N THR A 229 16.34 24.65 0.06
CA THR A 229 17.70 24.67 -0.49
C THR A 229 18.57 23.47 -0.10
N PRO A 230 18.63 23.02 1.16
CA PRO A 230 19.41 21.83 1.50
C PRO A 230 18.73 20.51 1.08
N PHE A 231 17.42 20.51 0.85
CA PHE A 231 16.62 19.33 0.61
C PHE A 231 16.58 18.90 -0.86
N TRP A 232 16.34 19.85 -1.77
CA TRP A 232 16.13 19.58 -3.19
C TRP A 232 17.42 19.44 -3.99
N SER A 233 18.49 20.09 -3.56
CA SER A 233 19.78 19.98 -4.24
C SER A 233 20.43 18.60 -4.18
N ARG A 234 19.92 17.69 -3.32
CA ARG A 234 20.39 16.30 -3.21
C ARG A 234 19.45 15.27 -3.85
N LEU A 235 18.23 15.67 -4.24
CA LEU A 235 17.30 14.79 -4.97
C LEU A 235 17.55 14.84 -6.48
N ASP A 236 18.21 15.91 -6.98
CA ASP A 236 18.55 16.09 -8.39
C ASP A 236 19.97 15.61 -8.75
N ALA A 237 20.73 15.07 -7.79
CA ALA A 237 22.05 14.48 -7.96
C ALA A 237 22.01 12.95 -7.86
#